data_75c653f3839855d5a4e1d35f40e5d215
#
_entry.id   75c653f3839855d5a4e1d35f40e5d215
#
_cell.length_a   1.000
_cell.length_b   1.000
_cell.length_c   1.000
_cell.angle_alpha   90.00
_cell.angle_beta   90.00
_cell.angle_gamma   90.00
#
_symmetry.space_group_name_H-M   'P 1'
#
loop_
_entity.id
_entity.type
_entity.pdbx_description
1 polymer ?
#
loop_
_entity_poly.entity_id
_entity_poly.type
_entity_poly.pdbx_seq_one_letter_code
_entity_poly.pdbx_strand_id
1 'polypeptide(L)'
;MRFAVVTPDPAQWVHVRAFDEVAEAVHGGLLELGMPSERSVGRLADGCVNIVFGAHLLPPGTVLPPDAVLYNLEQIVAGAIWVTPAYLDLLRRHRVWDYSARNVAALREMGVREAMLAPLGHVKALERIVPSGEDIDVLFYGVHNERRLATLRRLSQRGFKVVQANGVYGEERDRLIARARVVLNVHFYEQSRLEVPRCFYLMINGRFVLSETSPDSDETGLAGGIAFAPYDRLEEACARYLNEPGERAAIAEAGRRILRERPQAALLAPALAAVRA
;
A
#
# COMPACT_ATOMS: atom_id res chain seq x y z
N MET A 1 0.96 27.31 4.81
CA MET A 1 1.74 26.25 4.13
C MET A 1 0.79 25.51 3.21
N ARG A 2 1.15 25.28 1.96
CA ARG A 2 0.40 24.51 0.95
C ARG A 2 1.20 23.27 0.63
N PHE A 3 0.52 22.19 0.27
CA PHE A 3 1.14 20.91 -0.08
C PHE A 3 0.77 20.49 -1.51
N ALA A 4 1.68 19.80 -2.16
CA ALA A 4 1.40 19.08 -3.39
C ALA A 4 1.78 17.62 -3.21
N VAL A 5 0.82 16.71 -3.41
CA VAL A 5 1.07 15.27 -3.41
C VAL A 5 1.39 14.84 -4.83
N VAL A 6 2.66 14.52 -5.06
CA VAL A 6 3.24 14.31 -6.38
C VAL A 6 3.45 12.84 -6.65
N THR A 7 2.84 12.33 -7.72
CA THR A 7 3.07 10.96 -8.23
C THR A 7 3.80 11.01 -9.57
N PRO A 8 4.60 9.98 -9.93
CA PRO A 8 5.18 9.87 -11.26
C PRO A 8 4.10 9.79 -12.35
N ASP A 9 4.48 10.11 -13.59
CA ASP A 9 3.57 10.07 -14.74
C ASP A 9 3.34 8.61 -15.19
N PRO A 10 2.08 8.11 -15.17
CA PRO A 10 1.75 6.75 -15.64
C PRO A 10 2.03 6.52 -17.13
N ALA A 11 2.14 7.58 -17.94
CA ALA A 11 2.50 7.46 -19.34
C ALA A 11 3.93 6.91 -19.53
N GLN A 12 4.82 7.11 -18.56
CA GLN A 12 6.17 6.57 -18.58
C GLN A 12 6.23 5.11 -18.11
N TRP A 13 5.42 4.76 -17.12
CA TRP A 13 5.37 3.41 -16.56
C TRP A 13 4.06 3.19 -15.80
N VAL A 14 3.18 2.34 -16.30
CA VAL A 14 1.83 2.14 -15.76
C VAL A 14 1.81 1.74 -14.27
N HIS A 15 2.86 1.07 -13.80
CA HIS A 15 2.92 0.57 -12.42
C HIS A 15 3.04 1.67 -11.36
N VAL A 16 3.36 2.92 -11.74
CA VAL A 16 3.33 4.06 -10.79
C VAL A 16 1.94 4.34 -10.25
N ARG A 17 0.90 3.86 -10.93
CA ARG A 17 -0.49 3.92 -10.42
C ARG A 17 -0.72 3.12 -9.13
N ALA A 18 0.23 2.27 -8.74
CA ALA A 18 0.21 1.63 -7.43
C ALA A 18 0.33 2.64 -6.27
N PHE A 19 0.78 3.86 -6.54
CA PHE A 19 0.85 4.94 -5.55
C PHE A 19 -0.47 5.70 -5.37
N ASP A 20 -1.43 5.57 -6.30
CA ASP A 20 -2.61 6.45 -6.38
C ASP A 20 -3.44 6.47 -5.10
N GLU A 21 -3.75 5.32 -4.51
CA GLU A 21 -4.58 5.22 -3.31
C GLU A 21 -3.87 5.79 -2.07
N VAL A 22 -2.56 5.55 -1.95
CA VAL A 22 -1.78 6.10 -0.84
C VAL A 22 -1.64 7.61 -0.98
N ALA A 23 -1.37 8.10 -2.17
CA ALA A 23 -1.30 9.52 -2.45
C ALA A 23 -2.65 10.22 -2.24
N GLU A 24 -3.77 9.55 -2.57
CA GLU A 24 -5.12 10.05 -2.27
C GLU A 24 -5.40 10.07 -0.76
N ALA A 25 -4.96 9.05 -0.02
CA ALA A 25 -5.06 9.02 1.43
C ALA A 25 -4.29 10.19 2.08
N VAL A 26 -3.05 10.42 1.66
CA VAL A 26 -2.23 11.54 2.17
C VAL A 26 -2.87 12.89 1.83
N HIS A 27 -3.33 13.06 0.58
CA HIS A 27 -4.03 14.28 0.15
C HIS A 27 -5.29 14.54 0.98
N GLY A 28 -6.15 13.53 1.12
CA GLY A 28 -7.37 13.62 1.93
C GLY A 28 -7.09 13.93 3.40
N GLY A 29 -6.09 13.27 4.00
CA GLY A 29 -5.67 13.54 5.37
C GLY A 29 -5.16 14.96 5.59
N LEU A 30 -4.44 15.54 4.62
CA LEU A 30 -4.02 16.94 4.65
C LEU A 30 -5.23 17.89 4.60
N LEU A 31 -6.19 17.64 3.72
CA LEU A 31 -7.42 18.45 3.62
C LEU A 31 -8.24 18.38 4.91
N GLU A 32 -8.39 17.21 5.51
CA GLU A 32 -9.07 17.02 6.80
C GLU A 32 -8.38 17.76 7.95
N LEU A 33 -7.03 17.94 7.88
CA LEU A 33 -6.26 18.77 8.82
C LEU A 33 -6.34 20.26 8.51
N GLY A 34 -7.14 20.69 7.54
CA GLY A 34 -7.25 22.09 7.11
C GLY A 34 -6.03 22.60 6.34
N MET A 35 -5.17 21.69 5.84
CA MET A 35 -4.01 22.05 5.05
C MET A 35 -4.38 22.09 3.56
N PRO A 36 -4.23 23.25 2.89
CA PRO A 36 -4.40 23.30 1.43
C PRO A 36 -3.49 22.31 0.74
N SER A 37 -4.06 21.41 -0.04
CA SER A 37 -3.36 20.34 -0.73
C SER A 37 -3.89 20.17 -2.15
N GLU A 38 -3.01 19.86 -3.08
CA GLU A 38 -3.35 19.49 -4.45
C GLU A 38 -2.65 18.17 -4.86
N ARG A 39 -3.20 17.51 -5.88
CA ARG A 39 -2.56 16.35 -6.52
C ARG A 39 -1.82 16.83 -7.77
N SER A 40 -0.60 16.36 -7.96
CA SER A 40 0.22 16.63 -9.13
C SER A 40 0.81 15.36 -9.72
N VAL A 41 0.86 15.25 -11.04
CA VAL A 41 1.35 14.07 -11.75
C VAL A 41 2.55 14.48 -12.61
N GLY A 42 3.68 13.79 -12.44
CA GLY A 42 4.88 13.95 -13.24
C GLY A 42 5.63 15.26 -13.03
N ARG A 43 5.18 16.17 -12.17
CA ARG A 43 5.81 17.47 -11.95
C ARG A 43 5.67 17.95 -10.50
N LEU A 44 6.66 18.68 -10.03
CA LEU A 44 6.60 19.42 -8.78
C LEU A 44 5.69 20.64 -8.91
N ALA A 45 5.08 21.06 -7.82
CA ALA A 45 4.23 22.25 -7.76
C ALA A 45 5.00 23.40 -7.10
N ASP A 46 4.99 24.56 -7.74
CA ASP A 46 5.65 25.77 -7.22
C ASP A 46 4.90 26.33 -5.99
N GLY A 47 5.66 26.82 -5.02
CA GLY A 47 5.10 27.43 -3.81
C GLY A 47 4.39 26.44 -2.87
N CYS A 48 4.65 25.15 -3.04
CA CYS A 48 4.13 24.07 -2.22
C CYS A 48 5.26 23.22 -1.62
N VAL A 49 5.04 22.68 -0.43
CA VAL A 49 5.83 21.54 0.06
C VAL A 49 5.41 20.32 -0.74
N ASN A 50 6.33 19.77 -1.53
CA ASN A 50 6.05 18.62 -2.40
C ASN A 50 6.24 17.33 -1.62
N ILE A 51 5.19 16.50 -1.52
CA ILE A 51 5.26 15.14 -0.99
C ILE A 51 5.38 14.20 -2.19
N VAL A 52 6.57 13.68 -2.41
CA VAL A 52 6.96 12.97 -3.64
C VAL A 52 6.89 11.47 -3.44
N PHE A 53 6.07 10.82 -4.22
CA PHE A 53 5.97 9.36 -4.34
C PHE A 53 6.89 8.85 -5.45
N GLY A 54 7.34 7.60 -5.34
CA GLY A 54 8.14 6.97 -6.39
C GLY A 54 9.52 7.63 -6.62
N ALA A 55 10.11 8.22 -5.58
CA ALA A 55 11.39 8.92 -5.70
C ALA A 55 12.55 8.01 -6.18
N HIS A 56 12.45 6.69 -6.02
CA HIS A 56 13.40 5.70 -6.58
C HIS A 56 13.36 5.62 -8.12
N LEU A 57 12.31 6.14 -8.76
CA LEU A 57 12.13 6.18 -10.21
C LEU A 57 12.64 7.50 -10.84
N LEU A 58 13.04 8.47 -10.02
CA LEU A 58 13.55 9.73 -10.51
C LEU A 58 14.90 9.52 -11.22
N PRO A 59 15.16 10.24 -12.33
CA PRO A 59 16.46 10.18 -12.99
C PRO A 59 17.62 10.48 -12.04
N PRO A 60 18.77 9.81 -12.17
CA PRO A 60 19.95 10.14 -11.40
C PRO A 60 20.30 11.64 -11.51
N GLY A 61 20.63 12.26 -10.39
CA GLY A 61 20.95 13.69 -10.36
C GLY A 61 19.75 14.64 -10.31
N THR A 62 18.51 14.11 -10.22
CA THR A 62 17.32 14.95 -9.98
C THR A 62 17.51 15.78 -8.70
N VAL A 63 17.33 17.09 -8.82
CA VAL A 63 17.36 18.03 -7.70
C VAL A 63 15.92 18.30 -7.26
N LEU A 64 15.62 17.98 -6.01
CA LEU A 64 14.35 18.29 -5.38
C LEU A 64 14.50 19.52 -4.47
N PRO A 65 13.41 20.28 -4.23
CA PRO A 65 13.42 21.35 -3.24
C PRO A 65 13.87 20.84 -1.86
N PRO A 66 14.63 21.62 -1.08
CA PRO A 66 15.14 21.17 0.22
C PRO A 66 14.04 20.80 1.23
N ASP A 67 12.86 21.39 1.09
CA ASP A 67 11.68 21.15 1.91
C ASP A 67 10.80 20.00 1.38
N ALA A 68 11.18 19.35 0.29
CA ALA A 68 10.45 18.20 -0.23
C ALA A 68 10.43 17.04 0.78
N VAL A 69 9.31 16.36 0.86
CA VAL A 69 9.12 15.14 1.67
C VAL A 69 9.03 13.95 0.70
N LEU A 70 9.82 12.91 0.94
CA LEU A 70 9.77 11.69 0.15
C LEU A 70 8.89 10.66 0.86
N TYR A 71 7.78 10.27 0.25
CA TYR A 71 6.96 9.19 0.80
C TYR A 71 7.46 7.86 0.24
N ASN A 72 8.20 7.10 1.07
CA ASN A 72 8.68 5.79 0.68
C ASN A 72 7.57 4.74 0.77
N LEU A 73 7.40 3.97 -0.29
CA LEU A 73 6.52 2.78 -0.33
C LEU A 73 7.32 1.50 -0.62
N GLU A 74 8.62 1.62 -0.87
CA GLU A 74 9.47 0.47 -1.12
C GLU A 74 9.78 -0.27 0.18
N GLN A 75 9.86 -1.58 0.10
CA GLN A 75 10.22 -2.42 1.23
C GLN A 75 11.72 -2.35 1.50
N ILE A 76 12.10 -1.92 2.71
CA ILE A 76 13.49 -1.83 3.14
C ILE A 76 13.90 -3.18 3.74
N VAL A 77 14.14 -4.14 2.87
CA VAL A 77 14.52 -5.52 3.22
C VAL A 77 15.73 -5.98 2.40
N ALA A 78 16.42 -7.00 2.86
CA ALA A 78 17.54 -7.57 2.11
C ALA A 78 17.09 -8.04 0.72
N GLY A 79 17.87 -7.71 -0.30
CA GLY A 79 17.57 -8.08 -1.69
C GLY A 79 16.49 -7.25 -2.38
N ALA A 80 15.96 -6.21 -1.74
CA ALA A 80 15.02 -5.30 -2.38
C ALA A 80 15.70 -4.52 -3.51
N ILE A 81 15.24 -4.75 -4.75
CA ILE A 81 15.91 -4.24 -5.97
C ILE A 81 15.84 -2.72 -6.12
N TRP A 82 14.86 -2.05 -5.51
CA TRP A 82 14.69 -0.61 -5.58
C TRP A 82 15.49 0.16 -4.52
N VAL A 83 16.04 -0.51 -3.51
CA VAL A 83 16.85 0.12 -2.45
C VAL A 83 18.29 0.25 -2.93
N THR A 84 18.49 1.08 -3.95
CA THR A 84 19.80 1.35 -4.54
C THR A 84 20.60 2.36 -3.72
N PRO A 85 21.95 2.39 -3.83
CA PRO A 85 22.77 3.44 -3.20
C PRO A 85 22.32 4.85 -3.57
N ALA A 86 21.97 5.09 -4.85
CA ALA A 86 21.49 6.39 -5.32
C ALA A 86 20.16 6.80 -4.66
N TYR A 87 19.23 5.84 -4.49
CA TYR A 87 17.99 6.08 -3.78
C TYR A 87 18.22 6.39 -2.30
N LEU A 88 19.07 5.61 -1.62
CA LEU A 88 19.43 5.87 -0.22
C LEU A 88 20.09 7.26 -0.04
N ASP A 89 20.96 7.66 -0.97
CA ASP A 89 21.57 8.99 -0.94
C ASP A 89 20.55 10.11 -1.13
N LEU A 90 19.50 9.88 -1.94
CA LEU A 90 18.39 10.80 -2.07
C LEU A 90 17.60 10.89 -0.76
N LEU A 91 17.26 9.76 -0.16
CA LEU A 91 16.51 9.69 1.10
C LEU A 91 17.27 10.37 2.27
N ARG A 92 18.61 10.27 2.31
CA ARG A 92 19.43 10.91 3.37
C ARG A 92 19.42 12.44 3.32
N ARG A 93 19.08 13.02 2.18
CA ARG A 93 19.08 14.49 1.97
C ARG A 93 17.73 15.14 2.18
N HIS A 94 16.67 14.35 2.38
CA HIS A 94 15.31 14.86 2.51
C HIS A 94 14.61 14.24 3.72
N ARG A 95 13.50 14.86 4.15
CA ARG A 95 12.56 14.25 5.07
C ARG A 95 11.90 13.05 4.38
N VAL A 96 11.79 11.95 5.11
CA VAL A 96 11.20 10.71 4.59
C VAL A 96 10.00 10.31 5.44
N TRP A 97 8.87 10.11 4.80
CA TRP A 97 7.70 9.46 5.39
C TRP A 97 7.63 8.02 4.91
N ASP A 98 7.21 7.13 5.81
CA ASP A 98 7.05 5.71 5.49
C ASP A 98 5.86 5.15 6.27
N TYR A 99 5.12 4.24 5.66
CA TYR A 99 3.97 3.59 6.28
C TYR A 99 4.34 2.53 7.32
N SER A 100 5.56 2.01 7.32
CA SER A 100 6.03 0.89 8.13
C SER A 100 7.04 1.34 9.19
N ALA A 101 6.74 1.06 10.46
CA ALA A 101 7.66 1.33 11.57
C ALA A 101 9.00 0.59 11.41
N ARG A 102 8.96 -0.65 10.88
CA ARG A 102 10.18 -1.43 10.61
C ARG A 102 10.99 -0.85 9.46
N ASN A 103 10.34 -0.30 8.42
CA ASN A 103 11.06 0.43 7.37
C ASN A 103 11.74 1.66 7.95
N VAL A 104 11.03 2.44 8.78
CA VAL A 104 11.59 3.63 9.43
C VAL A 104 12.83 3.26 10.27
N ALA A 105 12.77 2.17 11.04
CA ALA A 105 13.92 1.69 11.81
C ALA A 105 15.10 1.33 10.89
N ALA A 106 14.87 0.53 9.86
CA ALA A 106 15.90 0.13 8.90
C ALA A 106 16.49 1.34 8.14
N LEU A 107 15.67 2.30 7.73
CA LEU A 107 16.13 3.53 7.08
C LEU A 107 17.05 4.35 8.00
N ARG A 108 16.69 4.46 9.29
CA ARG A 108 17.54 5.16 10.28
C ARG A 108 18.88 4.48 10.48
N GLU A 109 18.91 3.15 10.56
CA GLU A 109 20.14 2.35 10.60
C GLU A 109 21.01 2.58 9.35
N MET A 110 20.39 2.82 8.18
CA MET A 110 21.06 3.17 6.93
C MET A 110 21.45 4.65 6.82
N GLY A 111 21.25 5.44 7.90
CA GLY A 111 21.65 6.85 7.97
C GLY A 111 20.62 7.84 7.46
N VAL A 112 19.37 7.43 7.18
CA VAL A 112 18.24 8.31 6.87
C VAL A 112 17.64 8.85 8.16
N ARG A 113 18.24 9.90 8.72
CA ARG A 113 17.93 10.39 10.08
C ARG A 113 16.53 10.97 10.24
N GLU A 114 16.02 11.61 9.18
CA GLU A 114 14.69 12.25 9.15
C GLU A 114 13.58 11.33 8.64
N ALA A 115 13.78 10.00 8.77
CA ALA A 115 12.72 9.04 8.49
C ALA A 115 11.67 9.05 9.60
N MET A 116 10.40 9.21 9.22
CA MET A 116 9.26 9.31 10.12
C MET A 116 8.15 8.34 9.72
N LEU A 117 7.46 7.82 10.72
CA LEU A 117 6.29 6.98 10.51
C LEU A 117 5.08 7.86 10.12
N ALA A 118 4.52 7.58 8.96
CA ALA A 118 3.28 8.16 8.43
C ALA A 118 2.36 7.01 7.97
N PRO A 119 1.65 6.34 8.88
CA PRO A 119 0.86 5.15 8.57
C PRO A 119 -0.33 5.48 7.68
N LEU A 120 -0.91 4.42 7.09
CA LEU A 120 -2.11 4.52 6.28
C LEU A 120 -3.36 4.31 7.13
N GLY A 121 -4.36 5.15 6.89
CA GLY A 121 -5.62 5.16 7.60
C GLY A 121 -6.81 5.44 6.69
N HIS A 122 -7.95 5.67 7.31
CA HIS A 122 -9.20 5.88 6.61
C HIS A 122 -9.30 7.28 5.98
N VAL A 123 -9.75 7.30 4.73
CA VAL A 123 -10.22 8.49 4.02
C VAL A 123 -11.51 8.13 3.30
N LYS A 124 -12.56 8.93 3.46
CA LYS A 124 -13.89 8.67 2.88
C LYS A 124 -13.86 8.53 1.34
N ALA A 125 -13.02 9.29 0.66
CA ALA A 125 -12.87 9.25 -0.79
C ALA A 125 -12.43 7.87 -1.33
N LEU A 126 -11.80 7.04 -0.50
CA LEU A 126 -11.37 5.69 -0.87
C LEU A 126 -12.44 4.61 -0.63
N GLU A 127 -13.56 4.90 0.03
CA GLU A 127 -14.71 3.99 0.13
C GLU A 127 -15.50 4.01 -1.18
N ARG A 128 -15.04 3.29 -2.21
CA ARG A 128 -15.62 3.38 -3.56
C ARG A 128 -15.93 2.05 -4.23
N ILE A 129 -15.51 0.91 -3.65
CA ILE A 129 -15.80 -0.39 -4.23
C ILE A 129 -17.15 -0.89 -3.71
N VAL A 130 -18.13 -0.94 -4.60
CA VAL A 130 -19.44 -1.52 -4.32
C VAL A 130 -19.37 -3.02 -4.65
N PRO A 131 -19.66 -3.92 -3.68
CA PRO A 131 -19.69 -5.36 -3.94
C PRO A 131 -20.64 -5.70 -5.08
N SER A 132 -20.24 -6.58 -5.97
CA SER A 132 -21.06 -7.09 -7.06
C SER A 132 -20.87 -8.60 -7.18
N GLY A 133 -21.80 -9.32 -7.80
CA GLY A 133 -21.92 -10.77 -7.83
C GLY A 133 -20.58 -11.53 -7.76
N GLU A 134 -20.36 -12.28 -6.69
CA GLU A 134 -19.09 -12.94 -6.33
C GLU A 134 -18.81 -14.17 -7.24
N ASP A 135 -18.36 -13.91 -8.46
CA ASP A 135 -18.07 -14.93 -9.47
C ASP A 135 -16.56 -15.25 -9.64
N ILE A 136 -15.70 -14.61 -8.84
CA ILE A 136 -14.26 -14.87 -8.75
C ILE A 136 -13.97 -15.48 -7.38
N ASP A 137 -13.43 -16.70 -7.35
CA ASP A 137 -13.09 -17.34 -6.08
C ASP A 137 -11.88 -16.66 -5.45
N VAL A 138 -10.78 -16.52 -6.20
CA VAL A 138 -9.54 -15.91 -5.73
C VAL A 138 -9.06 -14.88 -6.75
N LEU A 139 -8.88 -13.65 -6.29
CA LEU A 139 -8.24 -12.58 -7.06
C LEU A 139 -6.83 -12.33 -6.51
N PHE A 140 -5.86 -12.31 -7.40
CA PHE A 140 -4.56 -11.72 -7.16
C PHE A 140 -4.32 -10.57 -8.13
N TYR A 141 -3.90 -9.40 -7.65
CA TYR A 141 -3.47 -8.30 -8.50
C TYR A 141 -2.11 -7.76 -8.05
N GLY A 142 -1.28 -7.38 -9.01
CA GLY A 142 0.08 -6.87 -8.81
C GLY A 142 1.11 -7.58 -9.68
N VAL A 143 2.37 -7.16 -9.55
CA VAL A 143 3.48 -7.70 -10.34
C VAL A 143 3.67 -9.18 -10.04
N HIS A 144 3.82 -9.98 -11.09
CA HIS A 144 4.05 -11.42 -11.00
C HIS A 144 5.54 -11.72 -10.79
N ASN A 145 5.80 -12.77 -10.04
CA ASN A 145 7.07 -13.49 -10.00
C ASN A 145 6.79 -14.99 -9.82
N GLU A 146 7.81 -15.83 -9.90
CA GLU A 146 7.63 -17.28 -9.83
C GLU A 146 6.97 -17.74 -8.53
N ARG A 147 7.31 -17.11 -7.40
CA ARG A 147 6.75 -17.41 -6.08
C ARG A 147 5.23 -17.18 -6.03
N ARG A 148 4.77 -16.04 -6.54
CA ARG A 148 3.34 -15.69 -6.65
C ARG A 148 2.61 -16.60 -7.61
N LEU A 149 3.18 -16.81 -8.79
CA LEU A 149 2.58 -17.67 -9.82
C LEU A 149 2.48 -19.13 -9.37
N ALA A 150 3.42 -19.65 -8.59
CA ALA A 150 3.37 -21.00 -8.04
C ALA A 150 2.11 -21.21 -7.17
N THR A 151 1.82 -20.27 -6.26
CA THR A 151 0.61 -20.32 -5.43
C THR A 151 -0.66 -20.26 -6.28
N LEU A 152 -0.72 -19.35 -7.26
CA LEU A 152 -1.89 -19.18 -8.11
C LEU A 152 -2.15 -20.39 -9.00
N ARG A 153 -1.09 -21.03 -9.56
CA ARG A 153 -1.20 -22.30 -10.31
C ARG A 153 -1.77 -23.41 -9.45
N ARG A 154 -1.27 -23.58 -8.22
CA ARG A 154 -1.78 -24.62 -7.30
C ARG A 154 -3.27 -24.41 -6.97
N LEU A 155 -3.69 -23.16 -6.71
CA LEU A 155 -5.11 -22.85 -6.50
C LEU A 155 -5.96 -23.18 -7.72
N SER A 156 -5.49 -22.84 -8.94
CA SER A 156 -6.20 -23.19 -10.18
C SER A 156 -6.28 -24.71 -10.40
N GLN A 157 -5.23 -25.46 -10.06
CA GLN A 157 -5.21 -26.93 -10.15
C GLN A 157 -6.21 -27.59 -9.21
N ARG A 158 -6.57 -26.93 -8.10
CA ARG A 158 -7.64 -27.35 -7.19
C ARG A 158 -9.05 -27.04 -7.72
N GLY A 159 -9.16 -26.43 -8.88
CA GLY A 159 -10.43 -26.11 -9.53
C GLY A 159 -11.03 -24.75 -9.11
N PHE A 160 -10.32 -23.92 -8.35
CA PHE A 160 -10.81 -22.57 -8.03
C PHE A 160 -10.72 -21.64 -9.24
N LYS A 161 -11.71 -20.77 -9.39
CA LYS A 161 -11.70 -19.69 -10.40
C LYS A 161 -10.75 -18.59 -9.93
N VAL A 162 -9.49 -18.69 -10.36
CA VAL A 162 -8.43 -17.74 -10.02
C VAL A 162 -8.30 -16.69 -11.12
N VAL A 163 -8.41 -15.41 -10.75
CA VAL A 163 -8.13 -14.28 -11.65
C VAL A 163 -6.81 -13.64 -11.24
N GLN A 164 -5.94 -13.46 -12.23
CA GLN A 164 -4.62 -12.83 -12.09
C GLN A 164 -4.62 -11.52 -12.88
N ALA A 165 -4.36 -10.40 -12.21
CA ALA A 165 -4.34 -9.09 -12.83
C ALA A 165 -2.97 -8.42 -12.61
N ASN A 166 -2.24 -8.19 -13.69
CA ASN A 166 -0.97 -7.46 -13.69
C ASN A 166 -1.13 -6.15 -14.49
N GLY A 167 -0.66 -5.05 -13.94
CA GLY A 167 -0.78 -3.74 -14.59
C GLY A 167 -2.20 -3.16 -14.62
N VAL A 168 -3.11 -3.69 -13.80
CA VAL A 168 -4.52 -3.26 -13.70
C VAL A 168 -4.71 -2.38 -12.46
N TYR A 169 -5.24 -1.16 -12.64
CA TYR A 169 -5.38 -0.15 -11.61
C TYR A 169 -6.73 0.59 -11.71
N GLY A 170 -7.05 1.37 -10.67
CA GLY A 170 -8.25 2.21 -10.64
C GLY A 170 -9.53 1.40 -10.80
N GLU A 171 -10.50 1.92 -11.55
CA GLU A 171 -11.81 1.29 -11.71
C GLU A 171 -11.78 -0.14 -12.27
N GLU A 172 -10.86 -0.44 -13.18
CA GLU A 172 -10.75 -1.79 -13.75
C GLU A 172 -10.37 -2.80 -12.67
N ARG A 173 -9.36 -2.48 -11.84
CA ARG A 173 -9.00 -3.28 -10.67
C ARG A 173 -10.15 -3.37 -9.67
N ASP A 174 -10.82 -2.25 -9.40
CA ASP A 174 -11.90 -2.17 -8.42
C ASP A 174 -13.10 -3.03 -8.83
N ARG A 175 -13.40 -3.14 -10.14
CA ARG A 175 -14.41 -4.08 -10.66
C ARG A 175 -14.03 -5.54 -10.41
N LEU A 176 -12.76 -5.91 -10.51
CA LEU A 176 -12.29 -7.26 -10.16
C LEU A 176 -12.41 -7.52 -8.65
N ILE A 177 -11.98 -6.55 -7.84
CA ILE A 177 -12.09 -6.64 -6.38
C ILE A 177 -13.56 -6.78 -5.94
N ALA A 178 -14.47 -6.03 -6.56
CA ALA A 178 -15.90 -6.08 -6.28
C ALA A 178 -16.51 -7.49 -6.44
N ARG A 179 -15.96 -8.30 -7.35
CA ARG A 179 -16.41 -9.64 -7.73
C ARG A 179 -15.69 -10.77 -7.00
N ALA A 180 -14.62 -10.46 -6.28
CA ALA A 180 -13.79 -11.49 -5.66
C ALA A 180 -14.32 -11.89 -4.26
N ARG A 181 -14.37 -13.21 -3.99
CA ARG A 181 -14.63 -13.77 -2.67
C ARG A 181 -13.42 -13.64 -1.74
N VAL A 182 -12.24 -13.93 -2.28
CA VAL A 182 -10.95 -13.81 -1.58
C VAL A 182 -10.03 -12.95 -2.42
N VAL A 183 -9.50 -11.87 -1.83
CA VAL A 183 -8.37 -11.15 -2.42
C VAL A 183 -7.10 -11.63 -1.73
N LEU A 184 -6.21 -12.22 -2.52
CA LEU A 184 -5.01 -12.88 -2.02
C LEU A 184 -3.82 -11.91 -2.04
N ASN A 185 -3.12 -11.80 -0.91
CA ASN A 185 -1.86 -11.10 -0.79
C ASN A 185 -0.71 -12.11 -0.58
N VAL A 186 0.14 -12.26 -1.59
CA VAL A 186 1.36 -13.08 -1.54
C VAL A 186 2.56 -12.17 -1.67
N HIS A 187 3.52 -12.28 -0.78
CA HIS A 187 4.72 -11.48 -0.77
C HIS A 187 5.55 -11.62 -2.05
N PHE A 188 6.20 -10.52 -2.46
CA PHE A 188 7.10 -10.56 -3.61
C PHE A 188 8.44 -11.22 -3.23
N TYR A 189 9.00 -10.84 -2.08
CA TYR A 189 10.19 -11.46 -1.50
C TYR A 189 9.78 -12.37 -0.34
N GLU A 190 10.56 -13.37 -0.04
CA GLU A 190 10.29 -14.30 1.08
C GLU A 190 10.25 -13.59 2.44
N GLN A 191 11.13 -12.62 2.64
CA GLN A 191 11.21 -11.83 3.88
C GLN A 191 10.51 -10.48 3.78
N SER A 192 9.47 -10.39 2.96
CA SER A 192 8.69 -9.15 2.83
C SER A 192 7.98 -8.77 4.13
N ARG A 193 7.78 -7.47 4.26
CA ARG A 193 6.83 -6.90 5.20
C ARG A 193 5.42 -6.98 4.63
N LEU A 194 4.40 -6.81 5.48
CA LEU A 194 3.02 -6.75 5.01
C LEU A 194 2.86 -5.63 3.96
N GLU A 195 2.26 -5.95 2.84
CA GLU A 195 1.91 -4.97 1.80
C GLU A 195 0.71 -4.11 2.27
N VAL A 196 0.95 -3.29 3.30
CA VAL A 196 -0.06 -2.41 3.89
C VAL A 196 -0.79 -1.57 2.86
N PRO A 197 -0.13 -0.98 1.81
CA PRO A 197 -0.83 -0.21 0.77
C PRO A 197 -1.94 -0.99 0.05
N ARG A 198 -1.81 -2.30 -0.11
CA ARG A 198 -2.87 -3.15 -0.67
C ARG A 198 -3.94 -3.46 0.37
N CYS A 199 -3.50 -3.87 1.56
CA CYS A 199 -4.41 -4.33 2.61
C CYS A 199 -5.33 -3.20 3.09
N PHE A 200 -4.80 -1.98 3.33
CA PHE A 200 -5.62 -0.87 3.82
C PHE A 200 -6.73 -0.49 2.83
N TYR A 201 -6.44 -0.49 1.53
CA TYR A 201 -7.43 -0.18 0.51
C TYR A 201 -8.56 -1.22 0.45
N LEU A 202 -8.21 -2.50 0.56
CA LEU A 202 -9.20 -3.58 0.63
C LEU A 202 -10.05 -3.50 1.89
N MET A 203 -9.43 -3.24 3.05
CA MET A 203 -10.12 -3.10 4.33
C MET A 203 -11.05 -1.88 4.36
N ILE A 204 -10.64 -0.71 3.84
CA ILE A 204 -11.51 0.46 3.71
C ILE A 204 -12.80 0.10 2.96
N ASN A 205 -12.69 -0.72 1.93
CA ASN A 205 -13.80 -1.14 1.09
C ASN A 205 -14.52 -2.40 1.61
N GLY A 206 -14.20 -2.87 2.82
CA GLY A 206 -14.83 -4.04 3.44
C GLY A 206 -14.66 -5.31 2.60
N ARG A 207 -13.46 -5.48 1.99
CA ARG A 207 -13.15 -6.67 1.19
C ARG A 207 -12.31 -7.64 2.01
N PHE A 208 -12.62 -8.93 1.88
CA PHE A 208 -11.88 -9.97 2.58
C PHE A 208 -10.48 -10.13 1.99
N VAL A 209 -9.47 -10.08 2.86
CA VAL A 209 -8.06 -10.24 2.51
C VAL A 209 -7.52 -11.49 3.18
N LEU A 210 -6.97 -12.40 2.38
CA LEU A 210 -6.09 -13.46 2.86
C LEU A 210 -4.66 -13.09 2.52
N SER A 211 -3.83 -12.88 3.53
CA SER A 211 -2.42 -12.51 3.36
C SER A 211 -1.50 -13.63 3.81
N GLU A 212 -0.39 -13.75 3.12
CA GLU A 212 0.76 -14.44 3.66
C GLU A 212 1.21 -13.76 4.95
N THR A 213 1.58 -14.55 5.97
CA THR A 213 2.12 -14.06 7.24
C THR A 213 3.47 -13.42 7.03
N SER A 214 3.67 -12.24 7.58
CA SER A 214 4.94 -11.50 7.59
C SER A 214 5.40 -11.23 9.03
N PRO A 215 6.68 -10.89 9.23
CA PRO A 215 7.23 -10.62 10.56
C PRO A 215 6.55 -9.46 11.30
N ASP A 216 5.86 -8.57 10.58
CA ASP A 216 5.17 -7.39 11.12
C ASP A 216 3.64 -7.48 11.05
N SER A 217 3.07 -8.66 10.76
CA SER A 217 1.61 -8.84 10.65
C SER A 217 0.85 -8.34 11.87
N ASP A 218 1.36 -8.59 13.08
CA ASP A 218 0.71 -8.18 14.33
C ASP A 218 1.03 -6.72 14.74
N GLU A 219 2.10 -6.14 14.19
CA GLU A 219 2.61 -4.81 14.59
C GLU A 219 1.90 -3.66 13.84
N THR A 220 1.28 -3.95 12.71
CA THR A 220 0.61 -2.93 11.88
C THR A 220 -0.67 -2.37 12.52
N GLY A 221 -1.23 -3.08 13.49
CA GLY A 221 -2.55 -2.82 14.08
C GLY A 221 -3.71 -3.12 13.12
N LEU A 222 -3.47 -3.91 12.07
CA LEU A 222 -4.46 -4.32 11.07
C LEU A 222 -4.85 -5.79 11.19
N ALA A 223 -4.18 -6.56 12.06
CA ALA A 223 -4.29 -8.03 12.14
C ALA A 223 -5.73 -8.53 12.29
N GLY A 224 -6.57 -7.84 13.07
CA GLY A 224 -7.98 -8.24 13.25
C GLY A 224 -8.86 -8.12 12.01
N GLY A 225 -8.39 -7.46 10.95
CA GLY A 225 -9.12 -7.24 9.69
C GLY A 225 -8.54 -7.98 8.49
N ILE A 226 -7.54 -8.83 8.71
CA ILE A 226 -6.85 -9.60 7.68
C ILE A 226 -6.74 -11.05 8.16
N ALA A 227 -7.05 -12.00 7.28
CA ALA A 227 -6.75 -13.41 7.52
C ALA A 227 -5.28 -13.68 7.14
N PHE A 228 -4.53 -14.35 8.00
CA PHE A 228 -3.13 -14.69 7.76
C PHE A 228 -2.92 -16.19 7.65
N ALA A 229 -2.04 -16.61 6.75
CA ALA A 229 -1.56 -17.97 6.65
C ALA A 229 -0.09 -17.99 6.21
N PRO A 230 0.71 -18.97 6.66
CA PRO A 230 2.04 -19.21 6.09
C PRO A 230 1.96 -19.50 4.59
N TYR A 231 3.02 -19.20 3.86
CA TYR A 231 3.07 -19.36 2.41
C TYR A 231 2.65 -20.76 1.92
N ASP A 232 3.12 -21.80 2.59
CA ASP A 232 2.82 -23.20 2.29
C ASP A 232 1.39 -23.63 2.67
N ARG A 233 0.65 -22.80 3.42
CA ARG A 233 -0.73 -23.05 3.85
C ARG A 233 -1.76 -22.14 3.15
N LEU A 234 -1.34 -21.26 2.25
CA LEU A 234 -2.24 -20.33 1.56
C LEU A 234 -3.35 -21.05 0.79
N GLU A 235 -3.06 -22.20 0.18
CA GLU A 235 -4.05 -22.97 -0.58
C GLU A 235 -5.13 -23.55 0.32
N GLU A 236 -4.74 -24.12 1.47
CA GLU A 236 -5.67 -24.68 2.45
C GLU A 236 -6.53 -23.58 3.06
N ALA A 237 -5.89 -22.44 3.38
CA ALA A 237 -6.59 -21.28 3.89
C ALA A 237 -7.61 -20.71 2.88
N CYS A 238 -7.25 -20.61 1.60
CA CYS A 238 -8.18 -20.22 0.53
C CYS A 238 -9.38 -21.18 0.48
N ALA A 239 -9.14 -22.50 0.47
CA ALA A 239 -10.20 -23.50 0.42
C ALA A 239 -11.12 -23.40 1.63
N ARG A 240 -10.58 -23.22 2.83
CA ARG A 240 -11.34 -23.01 4.05
C ARG A 240 -12.23 -21.78 3.95
N TYR A 241 -11.64 -20.62 3.66
CA TYR A 241 -12.38 -19.36 3.63
C TYR A 241 -13.39 -19.28 2.48
N LEU A 242 -13.20 -19.98 1.38
CA LEU A 242 -14.22 -20.08 0.33
C LEU A 242 -15.48 -20.81 0.80
N ASN A 243 -15.33 -21.77 1.72
CA ASN A 243 -16.44 -22.53 2.32
C ASN A 243 -17.07 -21.83 3.56
N GLU A 244 -16.44 -20.76 4.08
CA GLU A 244 -16.86 -20.06 5.30
C GLU A 244 -17.25 -18.58 5.02
N PRO A 245 -18.34 -18.31 4.26
CA PRO A 245 -18.71 -16.96 3.87
C PRO A 245 -19.00 -16.04 5.07
N GLY A 246 -19.53 -16.58 6.16
CA GLY A 246 -19.78 -15.83 7.39
C GLY A 246 -18.49 -15.34 8.06
N GLU A 247 -17.45 -16.17 8.08
CA GLU A 247 -16.15 -15.80 8.65
C GLU A 247 -15.45 -14.73 7.76
N ARG A 248 -15.51 -14.88 6.41
CA ARG A 248 -15.02 -13.86 5.50
C ARG A 248 -15.69 -12.50 5.74
N ALA A 249 -17.01 -12.50 5.86
CA ALA A 249 -17.77 -11.27 6.11
C ALA A 249 -17.41 -10.63 7.45
N ALA A 250 -17.25 -11.43 8.51
CA ALA A 250 -16.88 -10.94 9.83
C ALA A 250 -15.48 -10.31 9.85
N ILE A 251 -14.48 -10.93 9.20
CA ILE A 251 -13.11 -10.39 9.09
C ILE A 251 -13.10 -9.12 8.25
N ALA A 252 -13.80 -9.10 7.11
CA ALA A 252 -13.88 -7.92 6.24
C ALA A 252 -14.53 -6.72 6.96
N GLU A 253 -15.59 -6.93 7.72
CA GLU A 253 -16.24 -5.87 8.51
C GLU A 253 -15.37 -5.42 9.69
N ALA A 254 -14.65 -6.34 10.34
CA ALA A 254 -13.66 -5.99 11.36
C ALA A 254 -12.56 -5.09 10.76
N GLY A 255 -12.08 -5.41 9.55
CA GLY A 255 -11.10 -4.59 8.82
C GLY A 255 -11.61 -3.19 8.52
N ARG A 256 -12.85 -3.07 8.04
CA ARG A 256 -13.49 -1.78 7.79
C ARG A 256 -13.60 -0.95 9.07
N ARG A 257 -14.03 -1.56 10.19
CA ARG A 257 -14.14 -0.90 11.49
C ARG A 257 -12.77 -0.40 11.98
N ILE A 258 -11.74 -1.27 11.96
CA ILE A 258 -10.37 -0.91 12.36
C ILE A 258 -9.89 0.34 11.61
N LEU A 259 -10.13 0.43 10.30
CA LEU A 259 -9.68 1.59 9.54
C LEU A 259 -10.53 2.83 9.81
N ARG A 260 -11.84 2.72 9.98
CA ARG A 260 -12.70 3.85 10.35
C ARG A 260 -12.34 4.48 11.69
N GLU A 261 -11.81 3.70 12.62
CA GLU A 261 -11.29 4.17 13.91
C GLU A 261 -9.89 4.82 13.79
N ARG A 262 -9.29 4.83 12.60
CA ARG A 262 -7.93 5.34 12.32
C ARG A 262 -7.97 6.38 11.19
N PRO A 263 -8.54 7.58 11.39
CA PRO A 263 -8.58 8.62 10.37
C PRO A 263 -7.18 8.97 9.88
N GLN A 264 -7.01 9.10 8.56
CA GLN A 264 -5.71 9.43 7.95
C GLN A 264 -5.14 10.73 8.52
N ALA A 265 -6.00 11.72 8.76
CA ALA A 265 -5.61 12.99 9.37
C ALA A 265 -4.89 12.81 10.71
N ALA A 266 -5.45 11.98 11.61
CA ALA A 266 -4.86 11.73 12.92
C ALA A 266 -3.50 11.01 12.80
N LEU A 267 -3.37 10.06 11.87
CA LEU A 267 -2.12 9.33 11.66
C LEU A 267 -1.03 10.19 11.00
N LEU A 268 -1.43 11.15 10.17
CA LEU A 268 -0.50 12.04 9.46
C LEU A 268 -0.01 13.21 10.33
N ALA A 269 -0.80 13.62 11.32
CA ALA A 269 -0.52 14.81 12.13
C ALA A 269 0.88 14.84 12.77
N PRO A 270 1.43 13.74 13.35
CA PRO A 270 2.78 13.75 13.93
C PRO A 270 3.88 14.02 12.88
N ALA A 271 3.80 13.37 11.72
CA ALA A 271 4.76 13.56 10.64
C ALA A 271 4.66 14.98 10.03
N LEU A 272 3.43 15.51 9.93
CA LEU A 272 3.20 16.88 9.48
C LEU A 272 3.74 17.93 10.45
N ALA A 273 3.63 17.72 11.77
CA ALA A 273 4.17 18.64 12.76
C ALA A 273 5.69 18.83 12.59
N ALA A 274 6.43 17.77 12.27
CA ALA A 274 7.87 17.86 12.03
C ALA A 274 8.24 18.60 10.74
N VAL A 275 7.36 18.67 9.73
CA VAL A 275 7.58 19.49 8.53
C VAL A 275 7.42 20.99 8.82
N ARG A 276 6.66 21.33 9.85
CA ARG A 276 6.33 22.71 10.24
C ARG A 276 7.30 23.29 11.27
N ALA A 277 8.10 22.44 11.91
CA ALA A 277 9.14 22.82 12.87
C ALA A 277 10.42 23.27 12.16
#